data_630fd188caf1f0538fc4932398779d68
#
_entry.id   630fd188caf1f0538fc4932398779d68
#
_cell.length_a   1.000
_cell.length_b   1.000
_cell.length_c   1.000
_cell.angle_alpha   90.00
_cell.angle_beta   90.00
_cell.angle_gamma   90.00
#
_symmetry.space_group_name_H-M   'P 1'
#
loop_
_entity.id
_entity.type
_entity.pdbx_description
1 polymer ?
#
loop_
_entity_poly.entity_id
_entity_poly.type
_entity_poly.pdbx_seq_one_letter_code
_entity_poly.pdbx_strand_id
1 'polypeptide(L)'
;MKTFLLICLFATPAWADLSTHAFFKHFVGTWKAAGELKGENDNLVIKEEWTGKADGENTFLIEGTRTMNGDTQPFRWTMTHNTGTDMFEAILSGPDAAQTIRFEGAVSEVNLTLELKALTGNGQSSITVIDSFQGQQKDVIESKVLFTGDAGQTTLEGTIKHEKQKTP
;
A
#
# COMPACT_ATOMS: atom_id res chain seq x y z
N MET A 1 7.71 26.79 -52.30
CA MET A 1 7.75 26.71 -50.83
C MET A 1 7.03 25.42 -50.41
N LYS A 2 7.78 24.42 -49.88
CA LYS A 2 7.22 23.16 -49.37
C LYS A 2 7.19 23.29 -47.86
N THR A 3 5.97 23.40 -47.29
CA THR A 3 5.74 23.45 -45.84
C THR A 3 5.86 22.05 -45.29
N PHE A 4 6.90 21.79 -44.51
CA PHE A 4 7.05 20.56 -43.74
C PHE A 4 6.19 20.67 -42.49
N LEU A 5 5.12 19.87 -42.39
CA LEU A 5 4.32 19.71 -41.20
C LEU A 5 5.03 18.76 -40.25
N LEU A 6 5.64 19.29 -39.19
CA LEU A 6 6.30 18.51 -38.14
C LEU A 6 5.18 17.99 -37.22
N ILE A 7 4.77 16.74 -37.39
CA ILE A 7 3.84 16.05 -36.45
C ILE A 7 4.66 15.60 -35.25
N CYS A 8 4.62 16.37 -34.16
CA CYS A 8 5.10 15.91 -32.86
C CYS A 8 4.14 14.83 -32.34
N LEU A 9 4.49 13.58 -32.53
CA LEU A 9 3.89 12.46 -31.82
C LEU A 9 4.31 12.59 -30.34
N PHE A 10 3.44 13.16 -29.52
CA PHE A 10 3.52 12.98 -28.09
C PHE A 10 3.20 11.51 -27.79
N ALA A 11 4.23 10.69 -27.65
CA ALA A 11 4.09 9.38 -27.05
C ALA A 11 3.66 9.62 -25.59
N THR A 12 2.36 9.48 -25.30
CA THR A 12 1.91 9.30 -23.92
C THR A 12 2.68 8.09 -23.39
N PRO A 13 3.36 8.19 -22.24
CA PRO A 13 3.95 7.00 -21.65
C PRO A 13 2.79 6.01 -21.41
N ALA A 14 2.79 4.90 -22.14
CA ALA A 14 1.97 3.76 -21.81
C ALA A 14 2.49 3.29 -20.45
N TRP A 15 1.75 3.57 -19.40
CA TRP A 15 2.09 3.05 -18.07
C TRP A 15 2.03 1.55 -18.19
N ALA A 16 3.21 0.93 -18.04
CA ALA A 16 3.33 -0.51 -18.01
C ALA A 16 2.49 -1.04 -16.84
N ASP A 17 1.88 -2.19 -17.04
CA ASP A 17 1.24 -3.00 -16.01
C ASP A 17 1.95 -2.83 -14.65
N LEU A 18 1.21 -2.63 -13.57
CA LEU A 18 1.78 -2.40 -12.24
C LEU A 18 2.74 -3.53 -11.79
N SER A 19 2.68 -4.71 -12.43
CA SER A 19 3.68 -5.77 -12.21
C SER A 19 5.10 -5.37 -12.65
N THR A 20 5.23 -4.40 -13.55
CA THR A 20 6.52 -3.86 -14.04
C THR A 20 6.87 -2.51 -13.43
N HIS A 21 5.95 -1.89 -12.71
CA HIS A 21 6.16 -0.63 -12.00
C HIS A 21 7.33 -0.75 -11.01
N ALA A 22 8.20 0.25 -10.94
CA ALA A 22 9.45 0.20 -10.17
C ALA A 22 9.25 -0.22 -8.71
N PHE A 23 8.15 0.17 -8.09
CA PHE A 23 7.77 -0.18 -6.73
C PHE A 23 6.99 -1.50 -6.66
N PHE A 24 5.86 -1.63 -7.36
CA PHE A 24 4.92 -2.76 -7.21
C PHE A 24 5.48 -4.11 -7.67
N LYS A 25 6.40 -4.13 -8.63
CA LYS A 25 7.09 -5.38 -9.04
C LYS A 25 7.74 -6.12 -7.86
N HIS A 26 8.15 -5.39 -6.82
CA HIS A 26 8.74 -5.98 -5.62
C HIS A 26 7.69 -6.55 -4.66
N PHE A 27 6.45 -6.04 -4.66
CA PHE A 27 5.34 -6.57 -3.89
C PHE A 27 4.80 -7.91 -4.41
N VAL A 28 5.06 -8.24 -5.69
CA VAL A 28 4.61 -9.52 -6.26
C VAL A 28 5.20 -10.70 -5.50
N GLY A 29 4.35 -11.66 -5.11
CA GLY A 29 4.73 -12.88 -4.41
C GLY A 29 4.06 -13.04 -3.05
N THR A 30 4.50 -14.03 -2.28
CA THR A 30 3.95 -14.37 -0.96
C THR A 30 4.82 -13.79 0.15
N TRP A 31 4.17 -13.28 1.18
CA TRP A 31 4.78 -12.56 2.28
C TRP A 31 4.24 -13.01 3.63
N LYS A 32 5.09 -12.96 4.64
CA LYS A 32 4.71 -13.08 6.05
C LYS A 32 5.10 -11.81 6.78
N ALA A 33 4.23 -11.35 7.65
CA ALA A 33 4.45 -10.13 8.40
C ALA A 33 4.19 -10.32 9.89
N ALA A 34 4.93 -9.57 10.70
CA ALA A 34 4.68 -9.45 12.12
C ALA A 34 5.08 -8.06 12.61
N GLY A 35 4.34 -7.56 13.59
CA GLY A 35 4.60 -6.27 14.20
C GLY A 35 3.70 -5.99 15.38
N GLU A 36 3.92 -4.84 15.98
CA GLU A 36 3.18 -4.36 17.13
C GLU A 36 2.93 -2.87 16.97
N LEU A 37 1.68 -2.46 17.18
CA LEU A 37 1.31 -1.06 17.27
C LEU A 37 1.03 -0.74 18.75
N LYS A 38 1.57 0.37 19.23
CA LYS A 38 1.50 0.80 20.63
C LYS A 38 0.78 2.13 20.74
N GLY A 39 -0.14 2.19 21.67
CA GLY A 39 -0.79 3.41 22.13
C GLY A 39 -0.60 3.60 23.63
N GLU A 40 -1.22 4.63 24.16
CA GLU A 40 -1.12 4.93 25.59
C GLU A 40 -1.72 3.82 26.48
N ASN A 41 -2.86 3.24 26.05
CA ASN A 41 -3.58 2.21 26.78
C ASN A 41 -3.81 0.93 25.96
N ASP A 42 -3.40 0.93 24.68
CA ASP A 42 -3.67 -0.14 23.73
C ASP A 42 -2.37 -0.69 23.14
N ASN A 43 -2.38 -2.00 22.95
CA ASN A 43 -1.31 -2.71 22.27
C ASN A 43 -1.93 -3.68 21.28
N LEU A 44 -1.57 -3.55 20.01
CA LEU A 44 -2.09 -4.38 18.93
C LEU A 44 -0.98 -5.19 18.29
N VAL A 45 -0.95 -6.49 18.60
CA VAL A 45 -0.03 -7.44 17.95
C VAL A 45 -0.63 -7.90 16.63
N ILE A 46 0.12 -7.72 15.56
CA ILE A 46 -0.32 -8.03 14.19
C ILE A 46 0.57 -9.11 13.60
N LYS A 47 -0.05 -10.11 12.97
CA LYS A 47 0.60 -11.08 12.09
C LYS A 47 -0.19 -11.19 10.80
N GLU A 48 0.49 -11.28 9.66
CA GLU A 48 -0.14 -11.40 8.36
C GLU A 48 0.55 -12.46 7.50
N GLU A 49 -0.25 -13.13 6.69
CA GLU A 49 0.22 -13.93 5.55
C GLU A 49 -0.56 -13.48 4.31
N TRP A 50 0.13 -13.03 3.28
CA TRP A 50 -0.53 -12.45 2.11
C TRP A 50 0.22 -12.70 0.82
N THR A 51 -0.48 -12.55 -0.30
CA THR A 51 0.07 -12.60 -1.65
C THR A 51 -0.27 -11.32 -2.39
N GLY A 52 0.75 -10.73 -3.02
CA GLY A 52 0.62 -9.57 -3.88
C GLY A 52 0.69 -9.96 -5.36
N LYS A 53 -0.20 -9.39 -6.18
CA LYS A 53 -0.25 -9.61 -7.63
C LYS A 53 -0.83 -8.38 -8.35
N ALA A 54 -0.39 -8.15 -9.59
CA ALA A 54 -1.09 -7.21 -10.47
C ALA A 54 -2.43 -7.82 -10.93
N ASP A 55 -3.44 -6.97 -11.13
CA ASP A 55 -4.77 -7.33 -11.59
C ASP A 55 -5.21 -6.33 -12.69
N GLY A 56 -4.78 -6.61 -13.91
CA GLY A 56 -4.90 -5.68 -15.05
C GLY A 56 -3.83 -4.59 -15.05
N GLU A 57 -4.04 -3.58 -15.89
CA GLU A 57 -3.01 -2.56 -16.17
C GLU A 57 -2.74 -1.61 -15.00
N ASN A 58 -3.79 -1.20 -14.27
CA ASN A 58 -3.73 -0.13 -13.28
C ASN A 58 -4.08 -0.57 -11.87
N THR A 59 -4.23 -1.87 -11.62
CA THR A 59 -4.67 -2.39 -10.32
C THR A 59 -3.66 -3.39 -9.75
N PHE A 60 -3.40 -3.29 -8.47
CA PHE A 60 -2.61 -4.24 -7.71
C PHE A 60 -3.43 -4.76 -6.52
N LEU A 61 -3.41 -6.07 -6.33
CA LEU A 61 -4.11 -6.76 -5.25
C LEU A 61 -3.13 -7.33 -4.23
N ILE A 62 -3.48 -7.18 -2.95
CA ILE A 62 -2.90 -7.92 -1.84
C ILE A 62 -4.04 -8.64 -1.15
N GLU A 63 -3.96 -9.96 -1.06
CA GLU A 63 -4.98 -10.80 -0.44
C GLU A 63 -4.33 -11.74 0.58
N GLY A 64 -4.96 -11.90 1.73
CA GLY A 64 -4.40 -12.74 2.77
C GLY A 64 -5.23 -12.82 4.03
N THR A 65 -4.56 -13.23 5.10
CA THR A 65 -5.13 -13.27 6.45
C THR A 65 -4.33 -12.39 7.39
N ARG A 66 -5.02 -11.74 8.29
CA ARG A 66 -4.46 -10.91 9.36
C ARG A 66 -4.94 -11.42 10.70
N THR A 67 -4.01 -11.66 11.61
CA THR A 67 -4.29 -11.97 13.01
C THR A 67 -4.02 -10.75 13.86
N MET A 68 -5.00 -10.27 14.59
CA MET A 68 -4.89 -9.14 15.52
C MET A 68 -5.26 -9.61 16.90
N ASN A 69 -4.32 -9.56 17.86
CA ASN A 69 -4.50 -10.03 19.23
C ASN A 69 -5.10 -11.45 19.34
N GLY A 70 -4.75 -12.33 18.38
CA GLY A 70 -5.21 -13.73 18.35
C GLY A 70 -6.45 -13.99 17.49
N ASP A 71 -7.17 -12.97 17.05
CA ASP A 71 -8.29 -13.10 16.12
C ASP A 71 -7.82 -13.02 14.68
N THR A 72 -8.11 -14.06 13.88
CA THR A 72 -7.66 -14.17 12.49
C THR A 72 -8.80 -13.93 11.52
N GLN A 73 -8.60 -12.98 10.61
CA GLN A 73 -9.60 -12.59 9.63
C GLN A 73 -8.96 -12.43 8.24
N PRO A 74 -9.69 -12.68 7.14
CA PRO A 74 -9.24 -12.34 5.81
C PRO A 74 -9.18 -10.83 5.62
N PHE A 75 -8.25 -10.37 4.80
CA PHE A 75 -8.19 -8.99 4.35
C PHE A 75 -7.80 -8.91 2.88
N ARG A 76 -8.14 -7.78 2.27
CA ARG A 76 -7.78 -7.45 0.90
C ARG A 76 -7.44 -5.98 0.76
N TRP A 77 -6.31 -5.68 0.12
CA TRP A 77 -6.02 -4.37 -0.43
C TRP A 77 -6.24 -4.40 -1.94
N THR A 78 -6.95 -3.40 -2.44
CA THR A 78 -7.04 -3.09 -3.87
C THR A 78 -6.44 -1.72 -4.08
N MET A 79 -5.35 -1.64 -4.81
CA MET A 79 -4.65 -0.39 -5.10
C MET A 79 -4.81 -0.09 -6.58
N THR A 80 -5.31 1.11 -6.91
CA THR A 80 -5.54 1.55 -8.30
C THR A 80 -4.77 2.83 -8.56
N HIS A 81 -4.01 2.86 -9.63
CA HIS A 81 -3.29 4.04 -10.07
C HIS A 81 -4.21 4.96 -10.85
N ASN A 82 -4.33 6.21 -10.42
CA ASN A 82 -5.01 7.27 -11.15
C ASN A 82 -4.00 8.02 -12.02
N THR A 83 -3.97 7.70 -13.30
CA THR A 83 -3.03 8.29 -14.27
C THR A 83 -3.21 9.79 -14.49
N GLY A 84 -4.36 10.35 -14.15
CA GLY A 84 -4.64 11.78 -14.28
C GLY A 84 -4.01 12.64 -13.17
N THR A 85 -3.86 12.07 -11.98
CA THR A 85 -3.31 12.76 -10.79
C THR A 85 -1.96 12.22 -10.35
N ASP A 86 -1.52 11.11 -10.91
CA ASP A 86 -0.33 10.33 -10.49
C ASP A 86 -0.40 9.88 -9.02
N MET A 87 -1.62 9.65 -8.53
CA MET A 87 -1.90 9.20 -7.17
C MET A 87 -2.45 7.77 -7.19
N PHE A 88 -2.29 7.10 -6.08
CA PHE A 88 -2.89 5.78 -5.85
C PHE A 88 -4.10 5.91 -4.93
N GLU A 89 -5.20 5.29 -5.33
CA GLU A 89 -6.33 5.00 -4.46
C GLU A 89 -6.16 3.57 -3.95
N ALA A 90 -6.26 3.38 -2.65
CA ALA A 90 -6.18 2.06 -2.03
C ALA A 90 -7.42 1.80 -1.16
N ILE A 91 -7.96 0.59 -1.26
CA ILE A 91 -9.10 0.15 -0.48
C ILE A 91 -8.67 -1.05 0.34
N LEU A 92 -8.71 -0.92 1.66
CA LEU A 92 -8.60 -2.04 2.58
C LEU A 92 -10.00 -2.55 2.91
N SER A 93 -10.25 -3.82 2.65
CA SER A 93 -11.50 -4.51 2.97
C SER A 93 -11.21 -5.66 3.95
N GLY A 94 -12.04 -5.78 4.97
CA GLY A 94 -12.10 -6.92 5.89
C GLY A 94 -13.09 -7.99 5.41
N PRO A 95 -13.45 -8.94 6.30
CA PRO A 95 -14.42 -9.99 5.99
C PRO A 95 -15.84 -9.44 5.77
N ASP A 96 -16.15 -8.30 6.35
CA ASP A 96 -17.41 -7.60 6.15
C ASP A 96 -17.21 -6.42 5.19
N ALA A 97 -18.01 -6.37 4.12
CA ALA A 97 -17.99 -5.28 3.15
C ALA A 97 -18.26 -3.89 3.77
N ALA A 98 -18.89 -3.84 4.94
CA ALA A 98 -19.06 -2.59 5.71
C ALA A 98 -17.77 -2.09 6.35
N GLN A 99 -16.74 -2.95 6.48
CA GLN A 99 -15.44 -2.61 7.05
C GLN A 99 -14.45 -2.25 5.94
N THR A 100 -14.76 -1.20 5.20
CA THR A 100 -13.90 -0.73 4.12
C THR A 100 -13.27 0.61 4.47
N ILE A 101 -11.94 0.69 4.37
CA ILE A 101 -11.20 1.94 4.58
C ILE A 101 -10.59 2.35 3.24
N ARG A 102 -10.81 3.61 2.86
CA ARG A 102 -10.24 4.19 1.65
C ARG A 102 -9.05 5.06 2.00
N PHE A 103 -7.99 4.89 1.22
CA PHE A 103 -6.75 5.63 1.32
C PHE A 103 -6.45 6.29 -0.02
N GLU A 104 -5.75 7.40 0.06
CA GLU A 104 -5.07 8.02 -1.07
C GLU A 104 -3.59 8.12 -0.76
N GLY A 105 -2.75 8.05 -1.78
CA GLY A 105 -1.32 8.12 -1.56
C GLY A 105 -0.49 8.19 -2.82
N ALA A 106 0.82 8.20 -2.62
CA ALA A 106 1.80 8.32 -3.68
C ALA A 106 2.97 7.35 -3.46
N VAL A 107 3.61 6.99 -4.58
CA VAL A 107 4.83 6.20 -4.60
C VAL A 107 6.03 7.11 -4.86
N SER A 108 7.09 6.96 -4.06
CA SER A 108 8.41 7.46 -4.39
C SER A 108 9.25 6.34 -4.99
N GLU A 109 9.46 6.35 -6.30
CA GLU A 109 10.28 5.34 -6.97
C GLU A 109 11.76 5.44 -6.58
N VAL A 110 12.24 6.64 -6.26
CA VAL A 110 13.63 6.87 -5.84
C VAL A 110 13.91 6.22 -4.50
N ASN A 111 12.99 6.37 -3.54
CA ASN A 111 13.14 5.84 -2.19
C ASN A 111 12.51 4.45 -2.04
N LEU A 112 11.80 3.97 -3.06
CA LEU A 112 10.97 2.76 -3.02
C LEU A 112 10.04 2.76 -1.79
N THR A 113 9.25 3.83 -1.66
CA THR A 113 8.26 4.00 -0.60
C THR A 113 6.88 4.24 -1.18
N LEU A 114 5.87 3.71 -0.52
CA LEU A 114 4.46 4.00 -0.75
C LEU A 114 3.91 4.63 0.54
N GLU A 115 3.37 5.84 0.44
CA GLU A 115 2.66 6.49 1.54
C GLU A 115 1.18 6.52 1.21
N LEU A 116 0.36 5.96 2.11
CA LEU A 116 -1.09 5.91 2.02
C LEU A 116 -1.69 6.61 3.23
N LYS A 117 -2.71 7.43 3.02
CA LYS A 117 -3.43 8.14 4.07
C LYS A 117 -4.94 7.99 3.90
N ALA A 118 -5.61 7.54 4.95
CA ALA A 118 -7.06 7.56 5.08
C ALA A 118 -7.49 8.70 5.99
N LEU A 119 -8.51 9.44 5.57
CA LEU A 119 -9.21 10.39 6.43
C LEU A 119 -10.43 9.69 7.02
N THR A 120 -10.67 9.87 8.29
CA THR A 120 -11.93 9.41 8.92
C THR A 120 -13.08 10.33 8.52
N GLY A 121 -14.32 9.87 8.70
CA GLY A 121 -15.51 10.55 8.18
C GLY A 121 -15.71 12.02 8.60
N ASN A 122 -15.09 12.47 9.70
CA ASN A 122 -15.09 13.88 10.14
C ASN A 122 -13.85 14.66 9.65
N GLY A 123 -12.88 13.98 9.01
CA GLY A 123 -11.64 14.59 8.52
C GLY A 123 -10.62 14.97 9.59
N GLN A 124 -10.89 14.66 10.86
CA GLN A 124 -10.05 15.05 12.00
C GLN A 124 -9.07 13.96 12.40
N SER A 125 -9.48 12.69 12.31
CA SER A 125 -8.62 11.56 12.55
C SER A 125 -8.08 10.99 11.25
N SER A 126 -6.93 10.32 11.29
CA SER A 126 -6.34 9.71 10.11
C SER A 126 -5.58 8.42 10.44
N ILE A 127 -5.43 7.60 9.40
CA ILE A 127 -4.54 6.45 9.40
C ILE A 127 -3.50 6.70 8.31
N THR A 128 -2.22 6.62 8.65
CA THR A 128 -1.13 6.72 7.69
C THR A 128 -0.37 5.40 7.68
N VAL A 129 -0.12 4.86 6.49
CA VAL A 129 0.71 3.68 6.26
C VAL A 129 1.85 4.08 5.33
N ILE A 130 3.08 3.82 5.74
CA ILE A 130 4.27 4.08 4.94
C ILE A 130 5.03 2.77 4.77
N ASP A 131 4.95 2.21 3.57
CA ASP A 131 5.69 1.01 3.20
C ASP A 131 7.03 1.38 2.60
N SER A 132 8.11 0.75 3.06
CA SER A 132 9.46 1.00 2.59
C SER A 132 10.19 -0.31 2.34
N PHE A 133 10.72 -0.50 1.13
CA PHE A 133 11.57 -1.66 0.84
C PHE A 133 12.95 -1.52 1.47
N GLN A 134 13.38 -2.58 2.14
CA GLN A 134 14.69 -2.66 2.78
C GLN A 134 15.63 -3.62 2.03
N GLY A 135 16.93 -3.36 2.17
CA GLY A 135 17.98 -4.20 1.62
C GLY A 135 18.10 -4.14 0.08
N GLN A 136 19.11 -4.81 -0.44
CA GLN A 136 19.40 -4.83 -1.89
C GLN A 136 18.42 -5.73 -2.66
N GLN A 137 17.97 -6.82 -2.07
CA GLN A 137 17.09 -7.80 -2.72
C GLN A 137 15.62 -7.39 -2.70
N LYS A 138 15.24 -6.36 -1.89
CA LYS A 138 13.86 -5.90 -1.74
C LYS A 138 12.90 -7.03 -1.30
N ASP A 139 13.40 -7.92 -0.45
CA ASP A 139 12.68 -9.06 0.14
C ASP A 139 12.16 -8.78 1.56
N VAL A 140 12.35 -7.55 2.02
CA VAL A 140 11.82 -7.04 3.29
C VAL A 140 11.09 -5.72 3.04
N ILE A 141 9.89 -5.58 3.63
CA ILE A 141 9.14 -4.33 3.71
C ILE A 141 9.01 -3.96 5.17
N GLU A 142 9.24 -2.70 5.48
CA GLU A 142 8.86 -2.09 6.76
C GLU A 142 7.67 -1.18 6.54
N SER A 143 6.52 -1.52 7.15
CA SER A 143 5.29 -0.73 7.13
C SER A 143 5.18 0.02 8.43
N LYS A 144 5.43 1.33 8.40
CA LYS A 144 5.15 2.21 9.53
C LYS A 144 3.68 2.60 9.51
N VAL A 145 2.97 2.35 10.61
CA VAL A 145 1.55 2.65 10.76
C VAL A 145 1.34 3.66 11.86
N LEU A 146 0.57 4.72 11.58
CA LEU A 146 0.20 5.75 12.54
C LEU A 146 -1.32 5.97 12.51
N PHE A 147 -1.91 5.97 13.68
CA PHE A 147 -3.27 6.44 13.90
C PHE A 147 -3.21 7.79 14.61
N THR A 148 -3.88 8.77 14.04
CA THR A 148 -3.93 10.12 14.59
C THR A 148 -5.38 10.42 14.98
N GLY A 149 -5.60 10.78 16.23
CA GLY A 149 -6.92 11.15 16.75
C GLY A 149 -7.34 12.57 16.39
N ASP A 150 -8.55 12.95 16.82
CA ASP A 150 -9.24 14.18 16.44
C ASP A 150 -8.49 15.47 16.78
N ALA A 151 -7.64 15.46 17.80
CA ALA A 151 -6.80 16.62 18.16
C ALA A 151 -5.41 16.59 17.51
N GLY A 152 -5.18 15.66 16.54
CA GLY A 152 -3.90 15.52 15.86
C GLY A 152 -2.83 14.76 16.65
N GLN A 153 -3.17 14.24 17.85
CA GLN A 153 -2.25 13.40 18.63
C GLN A 153 -2.14 12.00 18.02
N THR A 154 -0.96 11.42 18.08
CA THR A 154 -0.78 10.00 17.75
C THR A 154 -1.43 9.15 18.84
N THR A 155 -2.38 8.30 18.46
CA THR A 155 -3.13 7.42 19.38
C THR A 155 -2.62 5.98 19.36
N LEU A 156 -2.06 5.55 18.23
CA LEU A 156 -1.46 4.24 18.06
C LEU A 156 -0.40 4.30 16.97
N GLU A 157 0.79 3.75 17.21
CA GLU A 157 1.85 3.70 16.20
C GLU A 157 2.71 2.45 16.32
N GLY A 158 3.35 2.09 15.23
CA GLY A 158 4.33 1.00 15.22
C GLY A 158 4.81 0.63 13.83
N THR A 159 5.57 -0.46 13.79
CA THR A 159 6.14 -0.99 12.56
C THR A 159 5.77 -2.45 12.41
N ILE A 160 5.32 -2.80 11.21
CA ILE A 160 5.08 -4.19 10.79
C ILE A 160 6.18 -4.54 9.80
N LYS A 161 6.93 -5.59 10.08
CA LYS A 161 7.97 -6.11 9.19
C LYS A 161 7.41 -7.25 8.36
N HIS A 162 7.51 -7.16 7.05
CA HIS A 162 7.12 -8.19 6.09
C HIS A 162 8.36 -8.82 5.48
N GLU A 163 8.37 -10.14 5.38
CA GLU A 163 9.45 -10.92 4.78
C GLU A 163 8.91 -11.77 3.64
N LYS A 164 9.56 -11.65 2.47
CA LYS A 164 9.18 -12.39 1.27
C LYS A 164 9.47 -13.87 1.44
N GLN A 165 8.49 -14.70 1.14
CA GLN A 165 8.66 -16.14 1.20
C GLN A 165 9.28 -16.63 -0.10
N LYS A 166 10.29 -17.50 0.01
CA LYS A 166 10.87 -18.17 -1.15
C LYS A 166 9.85 -19.18 -1.67
N THR A 167 9.57 -19.11 -2.96
CA THR A 167 8.80 -20.17 -3.63
C THR A 167 9.63 -21.45 -3.56
N PRO A 168 9.06 -22.58 -3.12
CA PRO A 168 9.76 -23.85 -3.06
C PRO A 168 10.18 -24.35 -4.44
#